data_e3dea810e7f8b4b8ae399b39fa8c5e12
#
_entry.id   e3dea810e7f8b4b8ae399b39fa8c5e12
#
_cell.length_a   1.000
_cell.length_b   1.000
_cell.length_c   1.000
_cell.angle_alpha   90.00
_cell.angle_beta   90.00
_cell.angle_gamma   90.00
#
_symmetry.space_group_name_H-M   'P 1'
#
loop_
_entity.id
_entity.type
_entity.pdbx_description
1 polymer ?
#
loop_
_entity_poly.entity_id
_entity_poly.type
_entity_poly.pdbx_seq_one_letter_code
_entity_poly.pdbx_strand_id
1 'polypeptide(L)'
;MTLIEPTGYATDWAGSSAKHAPPLPAYEQVREQAAQARARRFTPGDPSATRDAVLTLVDTPKPPLRLFLGEAPLGIATADYESRLATWREWQPVAAAAQGHAR
;
A
#
# COMPACT_ATOMS: atom_id res chain seq x y z
N MET A 1 1.61 -1.70 19.83
CA MET A 1 0.81 -1.01 18.78
C MET A 1 1.08 -1.68 17.45
N THR A 2 0.04 -1.99 16.69
CA THR A 2 0.13 -2.52 15.31
C THR A 2 -0.66 -1.61 14.38
N LEU A 3 -0.07 -1.27 13.24
CA LEU A 3 -0.76 -0.59 12.15
C LEU A 3 -1.39 -1.64 11.25
N ILE A 4 -2.70 -1.57 11.07
CA ILE A 4 -3.44 -2.43 10.15
C ILE A 4 -3.61 -1.67 8.83
N GLU A 5 -3.12 -2.24 7.75
CA GLU A 5 -3.08 -1.62 6.41
C GLU A 5 -3.92 -2.49 5.45
N PRO A 6 -5.24 -2.23 5.38
CA PRO A 6 -6.13 -3.01 4.53
C PRO A 6 -5.98 -2.62 3.06
N THR A 7 -6.17 -3.60 2.19
CA THR A 7 -6.48 -3.35 0.78
C THR A 7 -7.93 -2.83 0.65
N GLY A 8 -8.49 -2.74 -0.53
CA GLY A 8 -9.89 -2.36 -0.67
C GLY A 8 -10.83 -3.53 -0.39
N TYR A 9 -11.91 -3.23 0.29
CA TYR A 9 -12.97 -4.15 0.65
C TYR A 9 -14.30 -3.70 0.07
N ALA A 10 -15.22 -4.65 -0.14
CA ALA A 10 -16.56 -4.39 -0.62
C ALA A 10 -17.39 -3.71 0.50
N THR A 11 -17.27 -2.41 0.59
CA THR A 11 -17.99 -1.55 1.53
C THR A 11 -18.69 -0.43 0.79
N ASP A 12 -19.61 0.23 1.45
CA ASP A 12 -20.34 1.39 0.89
C ASP A 12 -19.48 2.68 0.82
N TRP A 13 -18.22 2.62 1.26
CA TRP A 13 -17.32 3.79 1.28
C TRP A 13 -17.07 4.37 -0.12
N ALA A 14 -16.94 3.53 -1.15
CA ALA A 14 -16.76 3.97 -2.54
C ALA A 14 -18.08 4.08 -3.31
N GLY A 15 -19.22 3.81 -2.65
CA GLY A 15 -20.57 3.83 -3.21
C GLY A 15 -21.38 5.03 -2.75
N SER A 16 -22.58 4.77 -2.27
CA SER A 16 -23.57 5.80 -1.90
C SER A 16 -23.16 6.70 -0.74
N SER A 17 -22.26 6.24 0.14
CA SER A 17 -21.74 7.04 1.26
C SER A 17 -20.63 8.00 0.87
N ALA A 18 -20.05 7.86 -0.31
CA ALA A 18 -18.96 8.71 -0.77
C ALA A 18 -19.46 10.09 -1.18
N LYS A 19 -18.84 11.14 -0.64
CA LYS A 19 -19.05 12.51 -1.07
C LYS A 19 -17.85 12.96 -1.91
N HIS A 20 -18.08 13.22 -3.17
CA HIS A 20 -17.04 13.66 -4.09
C HIS A 20 -17.16 15.17 -4.37
N ALA A 21 -16.03 15.85 -4.41
CA ALA A 21 -15.99 17.20 -4.97
C ALA A 21 -16.27 17.14 -6.49
N PRO A 22 -16.79 18.23 -7.09
CA PRO A 22 -16.97 18.30 -8.53
C PRO A 22 -15.65 18.00 -9.25
N PRO A 23 -15.65 17.10 -10.25
CA PRO A 23 -14.43 16.75 -10.95
C PRO A 23 -13.93 17.93 -11.80
N LEU A 24 -12.62 18.16 -11.79
CA LEU A 24 -11.99 19.13 -12.67
C LEU A 24 -11.75 18.49 -14.04
N PRO A 25 -12.21 19.11 -15.16
CA PRO A 25 -12.04 18.57 -16.51
C PRO A 25 -10.58 18.32 -16.88
N ALA A 26 -9.65 19.15 -16.41
CA ALA A 26 -8.21 19.01 -16.66
C ALA A 26 -7.63 17.64 -16.21
N TYR A 27 -8.27 16.94 -15.26
CA TYR A 27 -7.82 15.65 -14.74
C TYR A 27 -8.67 14.47 -15.19
N GLU A 28 -9.55 14.64 -16.17
CA GLU A 28 -10.46 13.58 -16.61
C GLU A 28 -9.71 12.37 -17.14
N GLN A 29 -8.74 12.58 -18.02
CA GLN A 29 -7.92 11.49 -18.56
C GLN A 29 -7.16 10.72 -17.47
N VAL A 30 -6.62 11.42 -16.48
CA VAL A 30 -5.89 10.79 -15.35
C VAL A 30 -6.85 9.95 -14.52
N ARG A 31 -8.07 10.44 -14.27
CA ARG A 31 -9.09 9.69 -13.53
C ARG A 31 -9.54 8.44 -14.26
N GLU A 32 -9.76 8.53 -15.56
CA GLU A 32 -10.14 7.38 -16.39
C GLU A 32 -9.04 6.31 -16.38
N GLN A 33 -7.79 6.69 -16.57
CA GLN A 33 -6.64 5.78 -16.51
C GLN A 33 -6.53 5.12 -15.13
N ALA A 34 -6.67 5.90 -14.06
CA ALA A 34 -6.63 5.38 -12.70
C ALA A 34 -7.80 4.41 -12.40
N ALA A 35 -8.99 4.71 -12.90
CA ALA A 35 -10.17 3.84 -12.76
C ALA A 35 -9.97 2.52 -13.51
N GLN A 36 -9.47 2.56 -14.76
CA GLN A 36 -9.17 1.36 -15.55
C GLN A 36 -8.08 0.51 -14.90
N ALA A 37 -7.00 1.13 -14.41
CA ALA A 37 -5.92 0.43 -13.73
C ALA A 37 -6.42 -0.25 -12.44
N ARG A 38 -7.29 0.42 -11.69
CA ARG A 38 -7.90 -0.13 -10.48
C ARG A 38 -8.80 -1.33 -10.80
N ALA A 39 -9.66 -1.22 -11.81
CA ALA A 39 -10.57 -2.28 -12.22
C ALA A 39 -9.84 -3.56 -12.67
N ARG A 40 -8.64 -3.42 -13.26
CA ARG A 40 -7.83 -4.56 -13.71
C ARG A 40 -7.06 -5.26 -12.58
N ARG A 41 -6.74 -4.54 -11.52
CA ARG A 41 -5.80 -5.00 -10.46
C ARG A 41 -6.50 -5.41 -9.18
N PHE A 42 -7.79 -5.17 -9.07
CA PHE A 42 -8.41 -5.19 -7.76
C PHE A 42 -9.76 -5.89 -7.73
N THR A 43 -9.82 -6.99 -7.00
CA THR A 43 -11.08 -7.61 -6.55
C THR A 43 -11.30 -7.21 -5.10
N PRO A 44 -12.42 -6.53 -4.77
CA PRO A 44 -12.71 -6.15 -3.40
C PRO A 44 -12.82 -7.38 -2.48
N GLY A 45 -12.16 -7.31 -1.33
CA GLY A 45 -12.28 -8.35 -0.30
C GLY A 45 -13.62 -8.29 0.44
N ASP A 46 -13.97 -9.39 1.10
CA ASP A 46 -15.11 -9.44 2.03
C ASP A 46 -14.69 -8.80 3.37
N PRO A 47 -15.34 -7.71 3.81
CA PRO A 47 -15.03 -7.07 5.08
C PRO A 47 -15.14 -8.02 6.29
N SER A 48 -16.05 -8.98 6.25
CA SER A 48 -16.27 -9.92 7.35
C SER A 48 -15.09 -10.86 7.57
N ALA A 49 -14.29 -11.13 6.52
CA ALA A 49 -13.10 -11.96 6.60
C ALA A 49 -11.97 -11.33 7.44
N THR A 50 -12.03 -10.02 7.70
CA THR A 50 -11.01 -9.34 8.53
C THR A 50 -11.11 -9.70 10.01
N ARG A 51 -12.26 -10.21 10.45
CA ARG A 51 -12.53 -10.51 11.87
C ARG A 51 -11.50 -11.45 12.46
N ASP A 52 -11.29 -12.57 11.83
CA ASP A 52 -10.40 -13.62 12.35
C ASP A 52 -8.93 -13.16 12.31
N ALA A 53 -8.54 -12.36 11.31
CA ALA A 53 -7.21 -11.75 11.26
C ALA A 53 -6.99 -10.79 12.42
N VAL A 54 -7.97 -9.96 12.77
CA VAL A 54 -7.88 -9.03 13.91
C VAL A 54 -7.82 -9.79 15.23
N LEU A 55 -8.65 -10.81 15.43
CA LEU A 55 -8.60 -11.66 16.63
C LEU A 55 -7.25 -12.36 16.77
N THR A 56 -6.74 -12.95 15.69
CA THR A 56 -5.40 -13.56 15.67
C THR A 56 -4.32 -12.57 16.07
N LEU A 57 -4.39 -11.32 15.58
CA LEU A 57 -3.45 -10.27 15.93
C LEU A 57 -3.49 -9.91 17.42
N VAL A 58 -4.70 -9.80 17.99
CA VAL A 58 -4.90 -9.47 19.41
C VAL A 58 -4.35 -10.57 20.32
N ASP A 59 -4.52 -11.82 19.94
CA ASP A 59 -4.08 -12.97 20.73
C ASP A 59 -2.59 -13.31 20.54
N THR A 60 -1.92 -12.64 19.58
CA THR A 60 -0.51 -12.89 19.29
C THR A 60 0.41 -12.27 20.34
N PRO A 61 1.27 -13.03 21.04
CA PRO A 61 2.16 -12.49 22.08
C PRO A 61 3.17 -11.45 21.57
N LYS A 62 3.58 -11.56 20.31
CA LYS A 62 4.51 -10.66 19.64
C LYS A 62 3.91 -10.18 18.30
N PRO A 63 2.93 -9.27 18.32
CA PRO A 63 2.30 -8.81 17.09
C PRO A 63 3.28 -7.99 16.24
N PRO A 64 3.16 -8.04 14.90
CA PRO A 64 4.00 -7.24 14.01
C PRO A 64 3.68 -5.75 14.17
N LEU A 65 4.64 -4.89 13.83
CA LEU A 65 4.39 -3.45 13.79
C LEU A 65 3.37 -3.06 12.71
N ARG A 66 3.38 -3.78 11.58
CA ARG A 66 2.48 -3.56 10.44
C ARG A 66 1.88 -4.88 10.00
N LEU A 67 0.59 -4.89 9.71
CA LEU A 67 -0.14 -6.04 9.18
C LEU A 67 -0.92 -5.60 7.95
N PHE A 68 -0.58 -6.17 6.81
CA PHE A 68 -1.40 -6.04 5.61
C PHE A 68 -2.64 -6.94 5.72
N LEU A 69 -3.78 -6.43 5.30
CA LEU A 69 -4.97 -7.24 5.10
C LEU A 69 -5.31 -7.30 3.61
N GLY A 70 -5.28 -8.51 3.06
CA GLY A 70 -5.52 -8.81 1.66
C GLY A 70 -4.29 -9.35 0.94
N GLU A 71 -4.47 -9.86 -0.26
CA GLU A 71 -3.42 -10.53 -1.04
C GLU A 71 -2.51 -9.54 -1.79
N ALA A 72 -3.08 -8.43 -2.28
CA ALA A 72 -2.36 -7.48 -3.13
C ALA A 72 -1.25 -6.67 -2.43
N PRO A 73 -1.37 -6.25 -1.14
CA PRO A 73 -0.42 -5.32 -0.55
C PRO A 73 1.01 -5.82 -0.50
N LEU A 74 1.23 -7.12 -0.25
CA LEU A 74 2.57 -7.69 -0.17
C LEU A 74 3.32 -7.53 -1.49
N GLY A 75 2.70 -7.86 -2.62
CA GLY A 75 3.33 -7.72 -3.94
C GLY A 75 3.66 -6.26 -4.29
N ILE A 76 2.75 -5.34 -3.97
CA ILE A 76 2.94 -3.91 -4.20
C ILE A 76 4.09 -3.37 -3.35
N ALA A 77 4.10 -3.67 -2.07
CA ALA A 77 5.16 -3.24 -1.16
C ALA A 77 6.53 -3.82 -1.55
N THR A 78 6.57 -5.11 -1.89
CA THR A 78 7.80 -5.77 -2.33
C THR A 78 8.40 -5.09 -3.56
N ALA A 79 7.59 -4.83 -4.59
CA ALA A 79 8.05 -4.17 -5.82
C ALA A 79 8.60 -2.76 -5.54
N ASP A 80 7.93 -1.96 -4.69
CA ASP A 80 8.40 -0.63 -4.32
C ASP A 80 9.73 -0.68 -3.55
N TYR A 81 9.85 -1.57 -2.56
CA TYR A 81 11.09 -1.71 -1.80
C TYR A 81 12.25 -2.24 -2.64
N GLU A 82 12.01 -3.18 -3.54
CA GLU A 82 13.04 -3.66 -4.47
C GLU A 82 13.55 -2.56 -5.40
N SER A 83 12.65 -1.73 -5.93
CA SER A 83 13.00 -0.58 -6.75
C SER A 83 13.87 0.42 -5.97
N ARG A 84 13.51 0.74 -4.73
CA ARG A 84 14.29 1.62 -3.86
C ARG A 84 15.65 1.03 -3.52
N LEU A 85 15.70 -0.26 -3.17
CA LEU A 85 16.96 -0.95 -2.88
C LEU A 85 17.90 -0.98 -4.10
N ALA A 86 17.36 -1.17 -5.31
CA ALA A 86 18.14 -1.12 -6.53
C ALA A 86 18.81 0.26 -6.70
N THR A 87 18.05 1.34 -6.55
CA THR A 87 18.57 2.70 -6.61
C THR A 87 19.66 2.95 -5.55
N TRP A 88 19.41 2.55 -4.31
CA TRP A 88 20.40 2.76 -3.24
C TRP A 88 21.68 1.96 -3.44
N ARG A 89 21.58 0.75 -3.96
CA ARG A 89 22.75 -0.07 -4.29
C ARG A 89 23.55 0.52 -5.45
N GLU A 90 22.87 1.04 -6.47
CA GLU A 90 23.51 1.73 -7.59
C GLU A 90 24.34 2.94 -7.12
N TRP A 91 23.80 3.72 -6.18
CA TRP A 91 24.43 4.93 -5.66
C TRP A 91 25.35 4.70 -4.46
N GLN A 92 25.43 3.48 -3.95
CA GLN A 92 26.27 3.14 -2.80
C GLN A 92 27.75 3.51 -2.96
N PRO A 93 28.41 3.34 -4.13
CA PRO A 93 29.79 3.77 -4.30
C PRO A 93 29.99 5.28 -4.09
N VAL A 94 29.05 6.10 -4.57
CA VAL A 94 29.09 7.56 -4.37
C VAL A 94 28.90 7.89 -2.90
N ALA A 95 27.95 7.26 -2.23
CA ALA A 95 27.70 7.46 -0.81
C ALA A 95 28.91 7.07 0.04
N ALA A 96 29.55 5.94 -0.27
CA ALA A 96 30.75 5.49 0.43
C ALA A 96 31.94 6.46 0.22
N ALA A 97 32.12 6.95 -0.99
CA ALA A 97 33.17 7.94 -1.28
C ALA A 97 32.95 9.26 -0.53
N ALA A 98 31.71 9.66 -0.34
CA ALA A 98 31.34 10.88 0.39
C ALA A 98 31.69 10.84 1.88
N GLN A 99 31.87 9.65 2.46
CA GLN A 99 32.30 9.53 3.86
C GLN A 99 33.75 10.04 4.06
N GLY A 100 34.61 9.87 3.05
CA GLY A 100 36.03 10.23 3.14
C GLY A 100 36.76 9.46 4.25
N HIS A 101 37.98 9.92 4.55
CA HIS A 101 38.74 9.45 5.71
C HIS A 101 39.03 10.64 6.63
N ALA A 102 38.77 10.50 7.92
CA ALA A 102 39.21 11.48 8.91
C ALA A 102 40.78 11.51 8.91
N ARG A 103 41.32 12.69 8.84
CA ARG A 103 42.80 12.90 8.96
C ARG A 103 43.15 12.97 10.43
#